data_4d1d3331272cc85470890890382ec1b7
#
_entry.id   4d1d3331272cc85470890890382ec1b7
#
_cell.length_a   1.000
_cell.length_b   1.000
_cell.length_c   1.000
_cell.angle_alpha   90.00
_cell.angle_beta   90.00
_cell.angle_gamma   90.00
#
_symmetry.space_group_name_H-M   'P 1'
#
loop_
_entity.id
_entity.type
_entity.pdbx_description
1 polymer ?
#
loop_
_entity_poly.entity_id
_entity_poly.type
_entity_poly.pdbx_seq_one_letter_code
_entity_poly.pdbx_strand_id
1 'polypeptide(L)'
;MKLKSVESEMLVAAGYDEKSHSLLAVFRTGETYRYKNVPSFVYDRLMSADSIGKFMHKYILNRFDYERVTTARRTRKINRG
;
A
#
# COMPACT_ATOMS: atom_id res chain seq x y z
N MET A 1 11.66 0.65 5.25
CA MET A 1 10.21 0.83 5.44
C MET A 1 9.58 -0.40 6.07
N LYS A 2 8.64 -0.20 6.95
CA LYS A 2 7.96 -1.31 7.60
C LYS A 2 6.50 -1.33 7.22
N LEU A 3 5.98 -2.51 6.96
CA LEU A 3 4.56 -2.71 6.76
C LEU A 3 3.92 -3.09 8.09
N LYS A 4 2.75 -2.54 8.33
CA LYS A 4 1.97 -2.89 9.50
C LYS A 4 0.74 -3.64 9.08
N SER A 5 0.41 -4.70 9.80
CA SER A 5 -0.80 -5.46 9.54
C SER A 5 -2.01 -4.62 9.89
N VAL A 6 -3.05 -4.71 9.09
CA VAL A 6 -4.30 -4.01 9.36
C VAL A 6 -5.46 -4.98 9.23
N GLU A 7 -6.55 -4.68 9.91
CA GLU A 7 -7.77 -5.46 9.78
C GLU A 7 -8.73 -4.71 8.87
N SER A 8 -8.87 -5.21 7.67
CA SER A 8 -9.72 -4.56 6.67
C SER A 8 -10.16 -5.61 5.67
N GLU A 9 -11.30 -5.38 5.05
CA GLU A 9 -11.74 -6.27 3.97
C GLU A 9 -10.93 -6.03 2.71
N MET A 10 -10.25 -4.90 2.60
CA MET A 10 -9.50 -4.53 1.41
C MET A 10 -8.01 -4.78 1.55
N LEU A 11 -7.43 -4.40 2.67
CA LEU A 11 -5.99 -4.46 2.87
C LEU A 11 -5.62 -5.45 3.96
N VAL A 12 -4.46 -6.06 3.81
CA VAL A 12 -3.87 -6.88 4.88
C VAL A 12 -2.71 -6.17 5.54
N ALA A 13 -2.12 -5.19 4.88
CA ALA A 13 -1.00 -4.44 5.48
C ALA A 13 -0.86 -3.11 4.75
N ALA A 14 -0.23 -2.16 5.42
CA ALA A 14 0.09 -0.87 4.83
C ALA A 14 1.37 -0.33 5.44
N GLY A 15 2.09 0.49 4.71
CA GLY A 15 3.31 1.10 5.20
C GLY A 15 3.55 2.42 4.50
N TYR A 16 4.48 3.21 5.04
CA TYR A 16 4.79 4.52 4.48
C TYR A 16 6.29 4.72 4.42
N ASP A 17 6.77 5.22 3.28
CA ASP A 17 8.17 5.54 3.09
C ASP A 17 8.32 7.05 3.07
N GLU A 18 8.89 7.60 4.12
CA GLU A 18 9.04 9.05 4.24
C GLU A 18 10.03 9.64 3.22
N LYS A 19 10.98 8.86 2.80
CA LYS A 19 11.97 9.35 1.85
C LYS A 19 11.38 9.60 0.48
N SER A 20 10.52 8.70 0.04
CA SER A 20 9.91 8.83 -1.28
C SER A 20 8.47 9.35 -1.21
N HIS A 21 7.95 9.62 -0.03
CA HIS A 21 6.56 10.05 0.18
C HIS A 21 5.60 9.05 -0.47
N SER A 22 5.85 7.78 -0.24
CA SER A 22 5.05 6.73 -0.85
C SER A 22 4.27 5.94 0.19
N LEU A 23 3.05 5.62 -0.15
CA LEU A 23 2.20 4.75 0.65
C LEU A 23 2.18 3.39 -0.01
N LEU A 24 2.50 2.35 0.75
CA LEU A 24 2.40 0.97 0.26
C LEU A 24 1.15 0.34 0.82
N ALA A 25 0.39 -0.30 -0.05
CA ALA A 25 -0.83 -0.98 0.35
C ALA A 25 -0.79 -2.40 -0.18
N VAL A 26 -0.90 -3.37 0.72
CA VAL A 26 -0.95 -4.78 0.35
C VAL A 26 -2.40 -5.20 0.43
N PHE A 27 -2.96 -5.55 -0.71
CA PHE A 27 -4.37 -5.89 -0.82
C PHE A 27 -4.58 -7.37 -0.51
N ARG A 28 -5.80 -7.72 -0.10
CA ARG A 28 -6.12 -9.11 0.18
C ARG A 28 -6.02 -10.00 -1.04
N THR A 29 -6.09 -9.41 -2.23
CA THR A 29 -5.89 -10.17 -3.46
C THR A 29 -4.45 -10.62 -3.65
N GLY A 30 -3.54 -10.12 -2.82
CA GLY A 30 -2.12 -10.46 -2.92
C GLY A 30 -1.30 -9.42 -3.65
N GLU A 31 -1.95 -8.40 -4.19
CA GLU A 31 -1.24 -7.36 -4.93
C GLU A 31 -0.77 -6.26 -4.00
N THR A 32 0.38 -5.68 -4.32
CA THR A 32 0.91 -4.55 -3.58
C THR A 32 1.02 -3.37 -4.53
N TYR A 33 0.51 -2.23 -4.10
CA TYR A 33 0.61 -1.00 -4.88
C TYR A 33 1.33 0.06 -4.08
N ARG A 34 2.11 0.85 -4.79
CA ARG A 34 2.79 2.00 -4.19
C ARG A 34 2.15 3.26 -4.73
N TYR A 35 1.56 4.05 -3.84
CA TYR A 35 0.94 5.33 -4.20
C TYR A 35 1.96 6.43 -3.99
N LYS A 36 2.14 7.31 -4.99
CA LYS A 36 3.20 8.29 -5.01
C LYS A 36 2.73 9.64 -4.52
N ASN A 37 3.67 10.39 -3.97
CA ASN A 37 3.42 11.77 -3.51
C ASN A 37 2.27 11.85 -2.51
N VAL A 38 2.26 10.92 -1.57
CA VAL A 38 1.25 10.86 -0.52
C VAL A 38 1.83 11.54 0.72
N PRO A 39 1.21 12.64 1.20
CA PRO A 39 1.69 13.25 2.43
C PRO A 39 1.57 12.30 3.62
N SER A 40 2.49 12.40 4.56
CA SER A 40 2.50 11.46 5.69
C SER A 40 1.22 11.50 6.51
N PHE A 41 0.57 12.68 6.60
CA PHE A 41 -0.67 12.75 7.38
C PHE A 41 -1.79 11.93 6.77
N VAL A 42 -1.74 11.67 5.46
CA VAL A 42 -2.73 10.82 4.82
C VAL A 42 -2.58 9.39 5.32
N TYR A 43 -1.33 8.93 5.42
CA TYR A 43 -1.06 7.61 5.97
C TYR A 43 -1.53 7.50 7.42
N ASP A 44 -1.25 8.54 8.22
CA ASP A 44 -1.67 8.54 9.62
C ASP A 44 -3.19 8.46 9.74
N ARG A 45 -3.90 9.18 8.88
CA ARG A 45 -5.36 9.15 8.89
C ARG A 45 -5.90 7.81 8.42
N LEU A 46 -5.24 7.21 7.42
CA LEU A 46 -5.63 5.90 6.97
C LEU A 46 -5.54 4.88 8.10
N MET A 47 -4.42 4.91 8.83
CA MET A 47 -4.20 3.95 9.91
C MET A 47 -5.12 4.17 11.10
N SER A 48 -5.70 5.37 11.22
CA SER A 48 -6.66 5.67 12.29
C SER A 48 -8.11 5.60 11.83
N ALA A 49 -8.35 5.30 10.57
CA ALA A 49 -9.71 5.33 10.05
C ALA A 49 -10.56 4.21 10.62
N ASP A 50 -11.82 4.50 10.84
CA ASP A 50 -12.78 3.49 11.28
C ASP A 50 -12.94 2.40 10.24
N SER A 51 -12.88 2.78 8.96
CA SER A 51 -12.94 1.83 7.87
C SER A 51 -11.84 2.15 6.89
N ILE A 52 -10.84 1.29 6.85
CA ILE A 52 -9.71 1.46 5.94
C ILE A 52 -10.18 1.38 4.49
N GLY A 53 -11.08 0.45 4.19
CA GLY A 53 -11.60 0.32 2.84
C GLY A 53 -12.30 1.57 2.35
N LYS A 54 -13.14 2.16 3.19
CA LYS A 54 -13.82 3.39 2.83
C LYS A 54 -12.85 4.54 2.65
N PHE A 55 -11.84 4.61 3.52
CA PHE A 55 -10.82 5.65 3.42
C PHE A 55 -10.06 5.52 2.10
N MET A 56 -9.67 4.30 1.74
CA MET A 56 -8.97 4.06 0.49
C MET A 56 -9.80 4.54 -0.70
N HIS A 57 -11.07 4.17 -0.75
CA HIS A 57 -11.94 4.57 -1.85
C HIS A 57 -12.13 6.08 -1.93
N LYS A 58 -12.27 6.71 -0.79
CA LYS A 58 -12.62 8.12 -0.76
C LYS A 58 -11.41 9.04 -0.99
N TYR A 59 -10.26 8.66 -0.47
CA TYR A 59 -9.12 9.59 -0.42
C TYR A 59 -7.89 9.11 -1.17
N ILE A 60 -7.79 7.85 -1.53
CA ILE A 60 -6.54 7.33 -2.08
C ILE A 60 -6.68 6.79 -3.49
N LEU A 61 -7.63 5.91 -3.73
CA LEU A 61 -7.67 5.13 -4.97
C LEU A 61 -7.72 5.97 -6.24
N ASN A 62 -8.37 7.09 -6.27
CA ASN A 62 -8.46 7.92 -7.46
C ASN A 62 -7.82 9.27 -7.27
N ARG A 63 -6.94 9.39 -6.28
CA ARG A 63 -6.36 10.69 -5.94
C ARG A 63 -4.86 10.74 -6.12
N PHE A 64 -4.19 9.61 -6.10
CA PHE A 64 -2.73 9.55 -6.20
C PHE A 64 -2.32 8.63 -7.31
N ASP A 65 -1.24 8.96 -7.99
CA ASP A 65 -0.64 8.05 -8.94
C ASP A 65 -0.09 6.85 -8.21
N TYR A 66 -0.08 5.73 -8.88
CA TYR A 66 0.40 4.51 -8.25
C TYR A 66 1.09 3.61 -9.27
N GLU A 67 1.84 2.66 -8.73
CA GLU A 67 2.43 1.61 -9.54
C GLU A 67 2.30 0.30 -8.80
N ARG A 68 2.16 -0.77 -9.55
CA ARG A 68 2.11 -2.09 -8.96
C ARG A 68 3.53 -2.52 -8.63
N VAL A 69 3.73 -2.97 -7.38
CA VAL A 69 5.03 -3.45 -6.95
C VAL A 69 5.08 -4.93 -7.21
N THR A 70 5.96 -5.36 -8.11
CA THR A 70 6.14 -6.77 -8.37
C THR A 70 7.36 -7.22 -7.59
N THR A 71 7.14 -8.08 -6.62
CA THR A 71 8.24 -8.58 -5.83
C THR A 71 8.78 -9.86 -6.37
N ALA A 72 8.16 -10.28 -7.40
CA ALA A 72 8.60 -11.52 -7.93
C ALA A 72 9.81 -11.36 -8.71
N ARG A 73 10.47 -11.04 -8.60
CA ARG A 73 11.37 -10.91 -9.22
C ARG A 73 12.24 -11.55 -8.67
N ARG A 74 12.01 -12.10 -8.07
CA ARG A 74 12.69 -12.65 -7.49
C ARG A 74 12.72 -13.84 -7.65
N THR A 75 12.10 -14.04 -8.08
CA THR A 75 12.23 -14.82 -8.35
C THR A 75 12.45 -15.38 -8.97
N ARG A 76 12.22 -15.44 -9.27
CA ARG A 76 12.46 -15.81 -10.02
C ARG A 76 13.20 -16.29 -10.29
N LYS A 77 13.18 -16.59 -10.21
CA LYS A 77 13.79 -16.90 -10.55
C LYS A 77 14.15 -17.50 -10.64
N ILE A 78 13.67 -17.82 -10.65
CA ILE A 78 13.95 -18.22 -10.81
C ILE A 78 14.39 -18.90 -11.05
N ASN A 79 14.20 -19.19 -11.20
CA ASN A 79 14.62 -19.61 -11.63
C ASN A 79 15.03 -20.20 -11.99
N ARG A 80 14.73 -20.39 -11.86
CA ARG A 80 15.15 -20.81 -12.37
C ARG A 80 15.65 -21.09 -12.48
N GLY A 81 15.51 -21.26 -12.38
CA GLY A 81 15.94 -21.40 -12.52
C GLY A 81 16.14 -21.53 -12.60
#